data_f943153ac7ca11c538ceda372db925f2
#
_entry.id   f943153ac7ca11c538ceda372db925f2
#
_cell.length_a   1.000
_cell.length_b   1.000
_cell.length_c   1.000
_cell.angle_alpha   90.00
_cell.angle_beta   90.00
_cell.angle_gamma   90.00
#
_symmetry.space_group_name_H-M   'P 1'
#
loop_
_entity.id
_entity.type
_entity.pdbx_description
1 polymer ?
#
loop_
_entity_poly.entity_id
_entity_poly.type
_entity_poly.pdbx_seq_one_letter_code
_entity_poly.pdbx_strand_id
1 'polypeptide(L)'
;MAVDTEKTLRNQVLYSIYVRNYSEAGTFAAVQADLDRIKALGTDIIWLLPIHPTGEKHRKGTLGSPYAIRDYRAVNPEFGTLDDFRHLVDAIHDRGMKCIIDVVYNHTSPDSWLAEHHPEWFFHKPDGSLGNRFGDWWDVADLDYSHKELWEYQIETLKYWARLVDGFRCDVAPLVPLEFWKRAREEVAAVRPG
;
A
#
# COMPACT_ATOMS: atom_id res chain seq x y z
N MET A 1 17.72 14.28 -5.33
CA MET A 1 17.53 13.03 -6.09
C MET A 1 18.36 11.94 -5.44
N ALA A 2 17.84 10.73 -5.31
CA ALA A 2 18.64 9.59 -4.86
C ALA A 2 19.74 9.32 -5.90
N VAL A 3 20.98 9.34 -5.48
CA VAL A 3 22.15 9.18 -6.38
C VAL A 3 22.39 7.73 -6.79
N ASP A 4 21.77 6.80 -6.09
CA ASP A 4 21.91 5.34 -6.20
C ASP A 4 20.69 4.65 -6.84
N THR A 5 19.76 5.42 -7.39
CA THR A 5 18.60 4.85 -8.12
C THR A 5 19.06 4.30 -9.47
N GLU A 6 18.71 3.05 -9.74
CA GLU A 6 19.01 2.40 -11.00
C GLU A 6 18.32 3.13 -12.17
N LYS A 7 19.10 3.51 -13.19
CA LYS A 7 18.61 4.32 -14.32
C LYS A 7 17.71 3.52 -15.27
N THR A 8 17.84 2.21 -15.28
CA THR A 8 17.04 1.30 -16.13
C THR A 8 15.56 1.33 -15.76
N LEU A 9 15.20 1.69 -14.51
CA LEU A 9 13.79 1.86 -14.09
C LEU A 9 13.02 2.87 -14.96
N ARG A 10 13.70 3.82 -15.62
CA ARG A 10 13.08 4.80 -16.51
C ARG A 10 12.49 4.21 -17.78
N ASN A 11 12.96 3.02 -18.17
CA ASN A 11 12.56 2.34 -19.40
C ASN A 11 11.54 1.23 -19.16
N GLN A 12 11.09 1.05 -17.90
CA GLN A 12 10.16 -0.01 -17.54
C GLN A 12 8.71 0.43 -17.72
N VAL A 13 7.90 -0.49 -18.24
CA VAL A 13 6.46 -0.32 -18.40
C VAL A 13 5.76 -0.80 -17.12
N LEU A 14 5.00 0.10 -16.51
CA LEU A 14 4.23 -0.18 -15.30
C LEU A 14 2.75 -0.32 -15.64
N TYR A 15 2.13 -1.42 -15.21
CA TYR A 15 0.70 -1.70 -15.36
C TYR A 15 0.01 -1.70 -14.00
N SER A 16 -0.89 -0.75 -13.76
CA SER A 16 -1.61 -0.63 -12.49
C SER A 16 -2.89 -1.45 -12.49
N ILE A 17 -3.16 -2.13 -11.38
CA ILE A 17 -4.34 -2.99 -11.21
C ILE A 17 -5.05 -2.63 -9.89
N TYR A 18 -6.33 -2.30 -9.97
CA TYR A 18 -7.23 -2.34 -8.84
C TYR A 18 -7.96 -3.68 -8.84
N VAL A 19 -7.59 -4.57 -7.93
CA VAL A 19 -8.04 -5.97 -7.91
C VAL A 19 -9.55 -6.08 -7.93
N ARG A 20 -10.25 -5.31 -7.09
CA ARG A 20 -11.72 -5.29 -7.00
C ARG A 20 -12.40 -5.05 -8.37
N ASN A 21 -11.85 -4.17 -9.19
CA ASN A 21 -12.47 -3.74 -10.44
C ASN A 21 -11.85 -4.42 -11.67
N TYR A 22 -10.87 -5.31 -11.47
CA TYR A 22 -10.14 -5.91 -12.56
C TYR A 22 -10.96 -6.93 -13.36
N SER A 23 -11.84 -7.63 -12.67
CA SER A 23 -12.72 -8.65 -13.24
C SER A 23 -14.05 -8.69 -12.49
N GLU A 24 -15.01 -9.45 -12.99
CA GLU A 24 -16.27 -9.70 -12.29
C GLU A 24 -16.05 -10.36 -10.92
N ALA A 25 -15.08 -11.27 -10.82
CA ALA A 25 -14.73 -11.92 -9.55
C ALA A 25 -13.98 -11.00 -8.58
N GLY A 26 -13.22 -10.00 -9.06
CA GLY A 26 -12.48 -9.05 -8.25
C GLY A 26 -11.42 -9.66 -7.33
N THR A 27 -10.75 -10.75 -7.75
CA THR A 27 -9.85 -11.55 -6.90
C THR A 27 -8.42 -11.61 -7.43
N PHE A 28 -7.46 -11.96 -6.56
CA PHE A 28 -6.07 -12.24 -6.95
C PHE A 28 -5.97 -13.35 -8.00
N ALA A 29 -6.78 -14.40 -7.86
CA ALA A 29 -6.80 -15.50 -8.82
C ALA A 29 -7.24 -15.04 -10.23
N ALA A 30 -8.19 -14.12 -10.31
CA ALA A 30 -8.62 -13.56 -11.61
C ALA A 30 -7.54 -12.69 -12.26
N VAL A 31 -6.77 -11.93 -11.48
CA VAL A 31 -5.59 -11.20 -11.97
C VAL A 31 -4.54 -12.19 -12.47
N GLN A 32 -4.26 -13.24 -11.68
CA GLN A 32 -3.28 -14.28 -12.03
C GLN A 32 -3.60 -14.96 -13.36
N ALA A 33 -4.86 -15.24 -13.62
CA ALA A 33 -5.30 -15.90 -14.87
C ALA A 33 -5.03 -15.06 -16.12
N ASP A 34 -4.83 -13.73 -15.99
CA ASP A 34 -4.66 -12.83 -17.13
C ASP A 34 -3.21 -12.30 -17.29
N LEU A 35 -2.27 -12.83 -16.50
CA LEU A 35 -0.87 -12.34 -16.50
C LEU A 35 -0.18 -12.50 -17.85
N ASP A 36 -0.51 -13.51 -18.65
CA ASP A 36 0.09 -13.73 -19.96
C ASP A 36 -0.29 -12.62 -20.93
N ARG A 37 -1.55 -12.17 -20.92
CA ARG A 37 -1.99 -11.02 -21.71
C ARG A 37 -1.29 -9.75 -21.25
N ILE A 38 -1.19 -9.51 -19.93
CA ILE A 38 -0.49 -8.33 -19.39
C ILE A 38 0.98 -8.33 -19.81
N LYS A 39 1.65 -9.48 -19.72
CA LYS A 39 3.06 -9.62 -20.18
C LYS A 39 3.21 -9.34 -21.66
N ALA A 40 2.27 -9.81 -22.49
CA ALA A 40 2.28 -9.59 -23.93
C ALA A 40 2.15 -8.10 -24.33
N LEU A 41 1.66 -7.24 -23.43
CA LEU A 41 1.66 -5.78 -23.61
C LEU A 41 3.03 -5.13 -23.41
N GLY A 42 4.05 -5.89 -23.04
CA GLY A 42 5.39 -5.38 -22.73
C GLY A 42 5.52 -4.87 -21.28
N THR A 43 4.67 -5.34 -20.36
CA THR A 43 4.72 -4.93 -18.97
C THR A 43 5.95 -5.51 -18.27
N ASP A 44 6.63 -4.66 -17.51
CA ASP A 44 7.78 -5.02 -16.67
C ASP A 44 7.40 -5.07 -15.18
N ILE A 45 6.50 -4.19 -14.75
CA ILE A 45 6.11 -4.05 -13.35
C ILE A 45 4.59 -4.04 -13.24
N ILE A 46 4.03 -4.89 -12.39
CA ILE A 46 2.64 -4.80 -11.95
C ILE A 46 2.58 -4.00 -10.66
N TRP A 47 1.79 -2.92 -10.66
CA TRP A 47 1.44 -2.15 -9.48
C TRP A 47 0.03 -2.47 -9.05
N LEU A 48 -0.10 -3.12 -7.88
CA LEU A 48 -1.39 -3.35 -7.25
C LEU A 48 -1.77 -2.14 -6.39
N LEU A 49 -2.92 -1.53 -6.67
CA LEU A 49 -3.54 -0.54 -5.78
C LEU A 49 -3.76 -1.19 -4.40
N PRO A 50 -4.08 -0.40 -3.34
CA PRO A 50 -4.09 -0.95 -1.98
C PRO A 50 -4.79 -2.30 -1.88
N ILE A 51 -4.07 -3.29 -1.38
CA ILE A 51 -4.51 -4.70 -1.26
C ILE A 51 -5.11 -4.99 0.10
N HIS A 52 -5.13 -4.02 0.99
CA HIS A 52 -5.51 -4.14 2.39
C HIS A 52 -7.04 -4.09 2.60
N PRO A 53 -7.54 -4.58 3.73
CA PRO A 53 -8.94 -4.39 4.11
C PRO A 53 -9.30 -2.90 4.14
N THR A 54 -10.46 -2.57 3.61
CA THR A 54 -11.01 -1.21 3.61
C THR A 54 -11.83 -0.97 4.87
N GLY A 55 -11.70 0.22 5.47
CA GLY A 55 -12.52 0.61 6.61
C GLY A 55 -13.98 0.82 6.27
N GLU A 56 -14.83 0.72 7.29
CA GLU A 56 -16.28 0.83 7.16
C GLU A 56 -16.81 2.17 7.69
N LYS A 57 -16.13 2.72 8.69
CA LYS A 57 -16.56 3.97 9.32
C LYS A 57 -16.36 5.16 8.38
N HIS A 58 -17.43 5.88 8.12
CA HIS A 58 -17.47 7.04 7.23
C HIS A 58 -17.09 6.73 5.77
N ARG A 59 -17.17 5.47 5.34
CA ARG A 59 -16.75 5.05 4.00
C ARG A 59 -17.50 5.80 2.88
N LYS A 60 -16.78 6.13 1.82
CA LYS A 60 -17.34 6.71 0.60
C LYS A 60 -18.02 5.64 -0.25
N GLY A 61 -19.26 5.86 -0.63
CA GLY A 61 -20.02 4.90 -1.44
C GLY A 61 -20.29 3.57 -0.71
N THR A 62 -20.66 2.55 -1.45
CA THR A 62 -21.07 1.25 -0.90
C THR A 62 -19.89 0.43 -0.38
N LEU A 63 -18.77 0.45 -1.10
CA LEU A 63 -17.61 -0.42 -0.85
C LEU A 63 -16.41 0.29 -0.23
N GLY A 64 -16.46 1.62 -0.08
CA GLY A 64 -15.39 2.43 0.46
C GLY A 64 -14.22 2.64 -0.51
N SER A 65 -13.33 3.57 -0.14
CA SER A 65 -12.09 3.84 -0.84
C SER A 65 -11.03 2.80 -0.47
N PRO A 66 -10.28 2.22 -1.42
CA PRO A 66 -9.15 1.34 -1.10
C PRO A 66 -8.05 2.06 -0.33
N TYR A 67 -8.03 3.40 -0.36
CA TYR A 67 -7.08 4.22 0.38
C TYR A 67 -7.49 4.48 1.84
N ALA A 68 -8.71 4.11 2.26
CA ALA A 68 -9.12 4.09 3.66
C ALA A 68 -8.78 2.73 4.29
N ILE A 69 -7.50 2.52 4.58
CA ILE A 69 -6.96 1.23 5.01
C ILE A 69 -7.38 0.94 6.46
N ARG A 70 -7.87 -0.27 6.70
CA ARG A 70 -8.24 -0.76 8.03
C ARG A 70 -7.09 -1.47 8.74
N ASP A 71 -6.30 -2.29 8.01
CA ASP A 71 -5.15 -3.01 8.57
C ASP A 71 -4.02 -3.10 7.52
N TYR A 72 -2.88 -2.49 7.84
CA TYR A 72 -1.71 -2.47 6.96
C TYR A 72 -1.00 -3.84 6.80
N ARG A 73 -1.28 -4.80 7.68
CA ARG A 73 -0.60 -6.11 7.68
C ARG A 73 -1.49 -7.27 7.22
N ALA A 74 -2.69 -6.96 6.76
CA ALA A 74 -3.63 -7.93 6.19
C ALA A 74 -3.90 -7.66 4.71
N VAL A 75 -4.30 -8.68 3.97
CA VAL A 75 -4.91 -8.55 2.64
C VAL A 75 -6.42 -8.46 2.77
N ASN A 76 -7.07 -7.78 1.82
CA ASN A 76 -8.52 -7.69 1.79
C ASN A 76 -9.11 -9.07 1.51
N PRO A 77 -9.95 -9.62 2.40
CA PRO A 77 -10.54 -10.95 2.23
C PRO A 77 -11.44 -11.07 0.99
N GLU A 78 -11.96 -9.95 0.46
CA GLU A 78 -12.68 -9.94 -0.81
C GLU A 78 -11.79 -10.31 -2.01
N PHE A 79 -10.48 -10.07 -1.93
CA PHE A 79 -9.52 -10.36 -3.00
C PHE A 79 -8.96 -11.79 -2.91
N GLY A 80 -9.07 -12.41 -1.74
CA GLY A 80 -8.52 -13.72 -1.40
C GLY A 80 -7.72 -13.71 -0.09
N THR A 81 -6.97 -14.78 0.13
CA THR A 81 -6.10 -14.96 1.29
C THR A 81 -4.69 -14.39 1.06
N LEU A 82 -3.88 -14.34 2.12
CA LEU A 82 -2.45 -14.01 1.98
C LEU A 82 -1.71 -15.02 1.09
N ASP A 83 -2.12 -16.29 1.09
CA ASP A 83 -1.51 -17.31 0.24
C ASP A 83 -1.92 -17.12 -1.23
N ASP A 84 -3.15 -16.72 -1.51
CA ASP A 84 -3.55 -16.32 -2.88
C ASP A 84 -2.75 -15.12 -3.37
N PHE A 85 -2.47 -14.16 -2.49
CA PHE A 85 -1.59 -13.03 -2.83
C PHE A 85 -0.16 -13.49 -3.12
N ARG A 86 0.40 -14.42 -2.32
CA ARG A 86 1.73 -14.99 -2.56
C ARG A 86 1.78 -15.72 -3.92
N HIS A 87 0.78 -16.55 -4.20
CA HIS A 87 0.70 -17.25 -5.50
C HIS A 87 0.62 -16.28 -6.68
N LEU A 88 -0.11 -15.16 -6.54
CA LEU A 88 -0.12 -14.11 -7.56
C LEU A 88 1.27 -13.51 -7.76
N VAL A 89 1.99 -13.16 -6.68
CA VAL A 89 3.33 -12.57 -6.76
C VAL A 89 4.32 -13.55 -7.41
N ASP A 90 4.29 -14.82 -7.01
CA ASP A 90 5.13 -15.88 -7.61
C ASP A 90 4.83 -16.01 -9.11
N ALA A 91 3.56 -16.04 -9.50
CA ALA A 91 3.16 -16.11 -10.91
C ALA A 91 3.58 -14.89 -11.74
N ILE A 92 3.65 -13.69 -11.13
CA ILE A 92 4.21 -12.47 -11.73
C ILE A 92 5.72 -12.65 -11.96
N HIS A 93 6.44 -13.14 -10.95
CA HIS A 93 7.88 -13.39 -11.02
C HIS A 93 8.23 -14.46 -12.08
N ASP A 94 7.47 -15.55 -12.16
CA ASP A 94 7.64 -16.63 -13.15
C ASP A 94 7.59 -16.12 -14.59
N ARG A 95 6.92 -14.97 -14.82
CA ARG A 95 6.82 -14.30 -16.13
C ARG A 95 7.88 -13.23 -16.34
N GLY A 96 8.85 -13.12 -15.42
CA GLY A 96 9.91 -12.11 -15.48
C GLY A 96 9.38 -10.68 -15.31
N MET A 97 8.28 -10.51 -14.57
CA MET A 97 7.76 -9.20 -14.15
C MET A 97 8.06 -8.97 -12.67
N LYS A 98 8.00 -7.72 -12.24
CA LYS A 98 8.08 -7.33 -10.83
C LYS A 98 6.69 -6.98 -10.29
N CYS A 99 6.51 -7.10 -8.98
CA CYS A 99 5.29 -6.70 -8.28
C CYS A 99 5.58 -5.59 -7.29
N ILE A 100 4.85 -4.48 -7.36
CA ILE A 100 4.84 -3.46 -6.33
C ILE A 100 3.43 -3.26 -5.78
N ILE A 101 3.34 -2.86 -4.52
CA ILE A 101 2.05 -2.54 -3.89
C ILE A 101 1.99 -1.06 -3.47
N ASP A 102 0.77 -0.57 -3.34
CA ASP A 102 0.52 0.78 -2.86
C ASP A 102 0.66 0.86 -1.33
N VAL A 103 1.35 1.87 -0.82
CA VAL A 103 1.44 2.18 0.61
C VAL A 103 0.85 3.55 0.89
N VAL A 104 -0.13 3.61 1.79
CA VAL A 104 -0.91 4.78 2.14
C VAL A 104 -0.56 5.19 3.57
N TYR A 105 0.55 5.91 3.73
CA TYR A 105 1.13 6.18 5.05
C TYR A 105 0.84 7.58 5.60
N ASN A 106 0.14 8.42 4.84
CA ASN A 106 -0.34 9.71 5.37
C ASN A 106 -1.56 9.55 6.28
N HIS A 107 -2.44 8.59 5.96
CA HIS A 107 -3.73 8.42 6.61
C HIS A 107 -4.17 6.96 6.61
N THR A 108 -5.20 6.68 7.38
CA THR A 108 -5.85 5.36 7.43
C THR A 108 -7.34 5.54 7.75
N SER A 109 -8.11 4.45 7.70
CA SER A 109 -9.52 4.52 8.11
C SER A 109 -9.67 4.89 9.59
N PRO A 110 -10.73 5.64 9.98
CA PRO A 110 -11.00 5.96 11.39
C PRO A 110 -11.36 4.76 12.28
N ASP A 111 -11.63 3.60 11.69
CA ASP A 111 -11.82 2.31 12.37
C ASP A 111 -10.69 1.31 12.07
N SER A 112 -9.50 1.84 11.78
CA SER A 112 -8.32 1.02 11.54
C SER A 112 -7.78 0.40 12.83
N TRP A 113 -7.01 -0.69 12.66
CA TRP A 113 -6.27 -1.29 13.78
C TRP A 113 -5.43 -0.25 14.53
N LEU A 114 -4.77 0.67 13.81
CA LEU A 114 -4.02 1.76 14.44
C LEU A 114 -4.90 2.70 15.24
N ALA A 115 -6.07 3.08 14.72
CA ALA A 115 -6.99 3.99 15.42
C ALA A 115 -7.55 3.36 16.72
N GLU A 116 -7.68 2.04 16.74
CA GLU A 116 -8.15 1.30 17.93
C GLU A 116 -7.05 1.11 18.99
N HIS A 117 -5.79 0.90 18.57
CA HIS A 117 -4.70 0.53 19.48
C HIS A 117 -3.75 1.67 19.81
N HIS A 118 -3.64 2.66 18.92
CA HIS A 118 -2.72 3.80 19.02
C HIS A 118 -3.38 5.11 18.57
N PRO A 119 -4.52 5.51 19.18
CA PRO A 119 -5.21 6.75 18.81
C PRO A 119 -4.32 7.98 18.97
N GLU A 120 -3.33 7.95 19.87
CA GLU A 120 -2.36 9.02 20.06
C GLU A 120 -1.47 9.30 18.85
N TRP A 121 -1.36 8.37 17.91
CA TRP A 121 -0.55 8.53 16.69
C TRP A 121 -1.28 9.26 15.57
N PHE A 122 -2.43 9.86 15.85
CA PHE A 122 -3.25 10.53 14.87
C PHE A 122 -3.33 12.03 15.09
N PHE A 123 -3.61 12.75 14.01
CA PHE A 123 -4.04 14.13 14.12
C PHE A 123 -5.40 14.22 14.81
N HIS A 124 -5.48 15.03 15.87
CA HIS A 124 -6.72 15.30 16.59
C HIS A 124 -7.26 16.69 16.26
N LYS A 125 -8.56 16.77 16.07
CA LYS A 125 -9.29 18.03 15.98
C LYS A 125 -9.37 18.72 17.34
N PRO A 126 -9.76 20.02 17.40
CA PRO A 126 -9.92 20.74 18.67
C PRO A 126 -10.89 20.09 19.65
N ASP A 127 -11.85 19.28 19.18
CA ASP A 127 -12.79 18.54 20.00
C ASP A 127 -12.24 17.19 20.51
N GLY A 128 -10.99 16.88 20.18
CA GLY A 128 -10.31 15.63 20.54
C GLY A 128 -10.62 14.43 19.64
N SER A 129 -11.48 14.58 18.66
CA SER A 129 -11.76 13.50 17.70
C SER A 129 -10.63 13.33 16.68
N LEU A 130 -10.45 12.09 16.17
CA LEU A 130 -9.55 11.85 15.05
C LEU A 130 -10.00 12.65 13.83
N GLY A 131 -9.05 13.18 13.08
CA GLY A 131 -9.35 14.04 11.94
C GLY A 131 -8.37 13.91 10.80
N ASN A 132 -8.65 14.67 9.74
CA ASN A 132 -7.75 14.87 8.64
C ASN A 132 -7.52 16.37 8.44
N ARG A 133 -6.44 16.72 7.76
CA ARG A 133 -6.05 18.11 7.44
C ARG A 133 -6.66 18.57 6.11
N PHE A 134 -7.28 17.65 5.33
CA PHE A 134 -7.85 17.90 4.01
C PHE A 134 -9.36 17.63 4.04
N GLY A 135 -10.19 18.67 4.00
CA GLY A 135 -11.63 18.62 4.26
C GLY A 135 -12.44 17.62 3.41
N ASP A 136 -11.97 17.30 2.19
CA ASP A 136 -12.65 16.37 1.29
C ASP A 136 -12.37 14.88 1.60
N TRP A 137 -11.50 14.59 2.56
CA TRP A 137 -11.08 13.23 2.92
C TRP A 137 -11.74 12.75 4.21
N TRP A 138 -13.05 12.94 4.34
CA TRP A 138 -13.81 12.62 5.58
C TRP A 138 -13.83 11.14 5.95
N ASP A 139 -13.44 10.24 5.02
CA ASP A 139 -13.39 8.79 5.19
C ASP A 139 -12.06 8.31 5.79
N VAL A 140 -11.12 9.20 6.08
CA VAL A 140 -9.82 8.88 6.64
C VAL A 140 -9.44 9.80 7.80
N ALA A 141 -8.49 9.33 8.61
CA ALA A 141 -7.82 10.08 9.67
C ALA A 141 -6.31 10.13 9.40
N ASP A 142 -5.71 11.33 9.51
CA ASP A 142 -4.30 11.54 9.26
C ASP A 142 -3.44 11.03 10.40
N LEU A 143 -2.31 10.40 10.06
CA LEU A 143 -1.28 9.99 10.99
C LEU A 143 -0.41 11.19 11.40
N ASP A 144 0.08 11.16 12.65
CA ASP A 144 0.96 12.18 13.20
C ASP A 144 2.39 11.65 13.36
N TYR A 145 3.24 12.02 12.42
CA TYR A 145 4.64 11.61 12.37
C TYR A 145 5.55 12.31 13.41
N SER A 146 5.02 13.10 14.34
CA SER A 146 5.75 13.53 15.53
C SER A 146 6.05 12.34 16.46
N HIS A 147 5.22 11.30 16.44
CA HIS A 147 5.38 10.05 17.18
C HIS A 147 6.36 9.11 16.49
N LYS A 148 7.52 8.87 17.11
CA LYS A 148 8.57 8.02 16.51
C LYS A 148 8.24 6.54 16.54
N GLU A 149 7.40 6.09 17.45
CA GLU A 149 6.86 4.73 17.54
C GLU A 149 6.03 4.38 16.30
N LEU A 150 5.29 5.33 15.73
CA LEU A 150 4.62 5.17 14.44
C LEU A 150 5.62 4.86 13.32
N TRP A 151 6.82 5.50 13.34
CA TRP A 151 7.86 5.24 12.33
C TRP A 151 8.31 3.78 12.39
N GLU A 152 8.57 3.26 13.60
CA GLU A 152 8.97 1.87 13.79
C GLU A 152 7.90 0.91 13.25
N TYR A 153 6.63 1.15 13.61
CA TYR A 153 5.52 0.32 13.15
C TYR A 153 5.43 0.30 11.61
N GLN A 154 5.51 1.47 10.97
CA GLN A 154 5.37 1.59 9.53
C GLN A 154 6.59 1.01 8.79
N ILE A 155 7.80 1.18 9.30
CA ILE A 155 9.02 0.59 8.71
C ILE A 155 8.98 -0.93 8.83
N GLU A 156 8.61 -1.48 9.98
CA GLU A 156 8.46 -2.94 10.13
C GLU A 156 7.36 -3.49 9.21
N THR A 157 6.31 -2.72 8.96
CA THR A 157 5.28 -3.09 7.98
C THR A 157 5.83 -3.10 6.55
N LEU A 158 6.64 -2.11 6.15
CA LEU A 158 7.32 -2.14 4.84
C LEU A 158 8.26 -3.35 4.74
N LYS A 159 9.05 -3.63 5.78
CA LYS A 159 9.95 -4.78 5.81
C LYS A 159 9.21 -6.11 5.72
N TYR A 160 8.02 -6.20 6.34
CA TYR A 160 7.15 -7.37 6.20
C TYR A 160 6.75 -7.61 4.75
N TRP A 161 6.23 -6.59 4.08
CA TRP A 161 5.81 -6.69 2.67
C TRP A 161 6.97 -6.82 1.70
N ALA A 162 8.13 -6.19 1.98
CA ALA A 162 9.33 -6.30 1.14
C ALA A 162 9.87 -7.74 1.01
N ARG A 163 9.51 -8.64 1.93
CA ARG A 163 9.82 -10.07 1.80
C ARG A 163 8.99 -10.77 0.70
N LEU A 164 7.90 -10.16 0.29
CA LEU A 164 6.97 -10.72 -0.69
C LEU A 164 7.03 -9.98 -2.03
N VAL A 165 7.08 -8.64 -2.01
CA VAL A 165 7.02 -7.80 -3.21
C VAL A 165 8.36 -7.11 -3.52
N ASP A 166 8.51 -6.57 -4.72
CA ASP A 166 9.77 -5.97 -5.20
C ASP A 166 9.89 -4.48 -4.88
N GLY A 167 8.81 -3.85 -4.43
CA GLY A 167 8.85 -2.43 -4.09
C GLY A 167 7.47 -1.86 -3.75
N PHE A 168 7.44 -0.53 -3.64
CA PHE A 168 6.28 0.20 -3.18
C PHE A 168 6.01 1.44 -4.03
N ARG A 169 4.74 1.72 -4.28
CA ARG A 169 4.28 3.04 -4.69
C ARG A 169 3.75 3.76 -3.46
N CYS A 170 4.34 4.90 -3.14
CA CYS A 170 4.00 5.66 -1.94
C CYS A 170 2.94 6.71 -2.26
N ASP A 171 1.73 6.51 -1.73
CA ASP A 171 0.63 7.46 -1.89
C ASP A 171 0.90 8.76 -1.14
N VAL A 172 0.57 9.90 -1.77
CA VAL A 172 0.75 11.25 -1.22
C VAL A 172 2.06 11.45 -0.43
N ALA A 173 3.14 10.85 -0.90
CA ALA A 173 4.44 10.81 -0.24
C ALA A 173 4.94 12.18 0.29
N PRO A 174 4.68 13.33 -0.37
CA PRO A 174 5.09 14.64 0.15
C PRO A 174 4.44 15.04 1.48
N LEU A 175 3.33 14.40 1.88
CA LEU A 175 2.65 14.66 3.16
C LEU A 175 3.26 13.91 4.33
N VAL A 176 4.13 12.93 4.06
CA VAL A 176 4.89 12.18 5.06
C VAL A 176 6.32 12.74 5.13
N PRO A 177 6.93 12.90 6.33
CA PRO A 177 8.24 13.52 6.47
C PRO A 177 9.33 12.84 5.61
N LEU A 178 10.14 13.65 4.92
CA LEU A 178 11.24 13.15 4.09
C LEU A 178 12.22 12.26 4.87
N GLU A 179 12.48 12.59 6.13
CA GLU A 179 13.38 11.84 6.99
C GLU A 179 12.85 10.43 7.31
N PHE A 180 11.51 10.28 7.40
CA PHE A 180 10.89 8.96 7.48
C PHE A 180 11.21 8.14 6.22
N TRP A 181 11.00 8.72 5.02
CA TRP A 181 11.25 8.00 3.76
C TRP A 181 12.71 7.62 3.55
N LYS A 182 13.65 8.48 3.97
CA LYS A 182 15.08 8.16 3.93
C LYS A 182 15.39 6.93 4.78
N ARG A 183 14.95 6.94 6.04
CA ARG A 183 15.15 5.83 6.96
C ARG A 183 14.44 4.56 6.48
N ALA A 184 13.18 4.67 6.07
CA ALA A 184 12.42 3.54 5.54
C ALA A 184 13.13 2.88 4.35
N ARG A 185 13.65 3.69 3.41
CA ARG A 185 14.39 3.18 2.25
C ARG A 185 15.66 2.43 2.65
N GLU A 186 16.44 2.96 3.58
CA GLU A 186 17.65 2.30 4.07
C GLU A 186 17.35 0.96 4.73
N GLU A 187 16.37 0.92 5.62
CA GLU A 187 15.99 -0.30 6.34
C GLU A 187 15.34 -1.36 5.43
N VAL A 188 14.53 -0.95 4.47
CA VAL A 188 13.92 -1.86 3.49
C VAL A 188 14.97 -2.42 2.55
N ALA A 189 15.95 -1.61 2.09
CA ALA A 189 17.04 -2.07 1.25
C ALA A 189 17.93 -3.13 1.93
N ALA A 190 18.01 -3.13 3.27
CA ALA A 190 18.70 -4.17 4.03
C ALA A 190 17.95 -5.52 3.99
N VAL A 191 16.63 -5.52 3.83
CA VAL A 191 15.79 -6.72 3.73
C VAL A 191 15.69 -7.21 2.28
N ARG A 192 15.53 -6.29 1.34
CA ARG A 192 15.42 -6.57 -0.10
C ARG A 192 16.25 -5.57 -0.89
N PRO A 193 17.50 -5.91 -1.19
CA PRO A 193 18.36 -5.09 -2.06
C PRO A 193 17.80 -5.01 -3.48
N GLY A 194 17.91 -3.83 -4.12
CA GLY A 194 17.47 -3.58 -5.50
C GLY A 194 16.09 -3.02 -5.61
#